data_eeb6c16f49984eef768903c7bd253438
#
_entry.id   eeb6c16f49984eef768903c7bd253438
#
_cell.length_a   1.000
_cell.length_b   1.000
_cell.length_c   1.000
_cell.angle_alpha   90.00
_cell.angle_beta   90.00
_cell.angle_gamma   90.00
#
_symmetry.space_group_name_H-M   'P 1'
#
loop_
_entity.id
_entity.type
_entity.pdbx_description
1 polymer ?
#
loop_
_entity_poly.entity_id
_entity_poly.type
_entity_poly.pdbx_seq_one_letter_code
_entity_poly.pdbx_strand_id
1 'polypeptide(L)'
;IAQCLVGSEMCIRDSIHVYSIDECFIDATGYLSTYHMTAHELAMTMIREVLYETGITATAGIGTNLYLAKVAMDIVAKHVLADKDGVRIAELDEMKYRELLWCHTPLTDFWGLGGGTAARVAALNCYTMGDIARLSTINEDLLYKALGVKAEILIDHAWGWEPTEIATIK
;
A
#
# COMPACT_ATOMS: atom_id res chain seq x y z
N ILE A 1 11.61 5.14 -10.04
CA ILE A 1 12.03 5.67 -11.37
C ILE A 1 11.71 4.59 -12.38
N ALA A 2 10.51 4.58 -12.91
CA ALA A 2 10.21 3.86 -14.12
C ALA A 2 10.28 4.88 -15.25
N GLN A 3 11.47 5.08 -15.80
CA GLN A 3 11.62 5.83 -17.01
C GLN A 3 11.77 4.86 -18.16
N CYS A 4 10.81 4.92 -19.08
CA CYS A 4 10.91 4.51 -20.47
C CYS A 4 10.77 3.02 -20.79
N LEU A 5 9.54 2.63 -21.12
CA LEU A 5 9.32 1.71 -22.23
C LEU A 5 8.63 2.53 -23.34
N VAL A 6 9.42 2.95 -24.30
CA VAL A 6 8.96 3.66 -25.49
C VAL A 6 8.20 2.68 -26.37
N GLY A 7 6.93 2.94 -26.62
CA GLY A 7 6.18 2.21 -27.64
C GLY A 7 4.67 2.22 -27.55
N SER A 8 4.08 2.54 -26.38
CA SER A 8 2.61 2.71 -26.27
C SER A 8 2.27 3.73 -25.17
N GLU A 9 2.73 4.94 -25.37
CA GLU A 9 2.68 6.02 -24.36
C GLU A 9 1.28 6.41 -23.90
N MET A 10 0.22 6.07 -24.60
CA MET A 10 -1.14 6.46 -24.22
C MET A 10 -1.81 5.52 -23.23
N CYS A 11 -1.52 4.22 -23.26
CA CYS A 11 -2.17 3.25 -22.36
C CYS A 11 -1.46 3.14 -21.01
N ILE A 12 -0.16 3.40 -20.93
CA ILE A 12 0.64 3.26 -19.71
C ILE A 12 0.38 4.41 -18.73
N ARG A 13 0.09 5.61 -19.21
CA ARG A 13 -0.13 6.80 -18.36
C ARG A 13 -1.32 6.67 -17.42
N ASP A 14 -2.37 5.99 -17.85
CA ASP A 14 -3.60 5.84 -17.05
C ASP A 14 -3.45 4.79 -15.93
N SER A 15 -2.40 3.95 -16.02
CA SER A 15 -2.14 2.87 -15.07
C SER A 15 -0.99 3.17 -14.11
N ILE A 16 -0.33 4.33 -14.23
CA ILE A 16 0.79 4.72 -13.36
C ILE A 16 0.51 6.07 -12.72
N HIS A 17 0.57 6.10 -11.39
CA HIS A 17 0.52 7.32 -10.61
C HIS A 17 1.85 7.55 -9.91
N VAL A 18 2.55 8.63 -10.26
CA VAL A 18 3.78 9.06 -9.57
C VAL A 18 3.40 9.66 -8.23
N TYR A 19 3.74 8.96 -7.15
CA TYR A 19 3.40 9.36 -5.78
C TYR A 19 4.44 10.30 -5.18
N SER A 20 5.71 10.00 -5.37
CA SER A 20 6.84 10.84 -4.91
C SER A 20 8.01 10.79 -5.90
N ILE A 21 9.15 11.37 -5.53
CA ILE A 21 10.33 11.40 -6.39
C ILE A 21 10.90 10.00 -6.70
N ASP A 22 10.63 9.03 -5.82
CA ASP A 22 11.17 7.67 -5.84
C ASP A 22 10.11 6.58 -5.72
N GLU A 23 8.84 6.94 -5.74
CA GLU A 23 7.72 6.01 -5.58
C GLU A 23 6.61 6.24 -6.62
N CYS A 24 6.06 5.14 -7.13
CA CYS A 24 4.88 5.17 -7.97
C CYS A 24 3.92 4.03 -7.64
N PHE A 25 2.64 4.24 -7.91
CA PHE A 25 1.65 3.17 -7.95
C PHE A 25 1.43 2.74 -9.40
N ILE A 26 1.23 1.44 -9.59
CA ILE A 26 0.98 0.85 -10.90
C ILE A 26 -0.24 -0.06 -10.78
N ASP A 27 -1.28 0.21 -11.57
CA ASP A 27 -2.36 -0.75 -11.77
C ASP A 27 -1.91 -1.80 -12.78
N ALA A 28 -1.59 -2.99 -12.27
CA ALA A 28 -1.10 -4.10 -13.07
C ALA A 28 -2.22 -5.02 -13.59
N THR A 29 -3.47 -4.82 -13.17
CA THR A 29 -4.59 -5.76 -13.39
C THR A 29 -4.76 -6.13 -14.86
N GLY A 30 -4.78 -5.14 -15.75
CA GLY A 30 -4.93 -5.36 -17.19
C GLY A 30 -3.74 -6.03 -17.86
N TYR A 31 -2.57 -5.98 -17.25
CA TYR A 31 -1.32 -6.48 -17.82
C TYR A 31 -1.03 -7.94 -17.47
N LEU A 32 -1.55 -8.43 -16.32
CA LEU A 32 -1.28 -9.80 -15.87
C LEU A 32 -1.71 -10.85 -16.90
N SER A 33 -2.89 -10.67 -17.50
CA SER A 33 -3.39 -11.57 -18.55
C SER A 33 -2.59 -11.44 -19.84
N THR A 34 -2.17 -10.22 -20.21
CA THR A 34 -1.41 -9.95 -21.44
C THR A 34 -0.02 -10.59 -21.41
N TYR A 35 0.65 -10.50 -20.26
CA TYR A 35 1.99 -11.07 -20.09
C TYR A 35 1.98 -12.51 -19.57
N HIS A 36 0.79 -13.07 -19.25
CA HIS A 36 0.64 -14.39 -18.63
C HIS A 36 1.49 -14.56 -17.36
N MET A 37 1.54 -13.50 -16.55
CA MET A 37 2.33 -13.43 -15.32
C MET A 37 1.42 -13.20 -14.11
N THR A 38 1.87 -13.67 -12.95
CA THR A 38 1.35 -13.22 -11.65
C THR A 38 1.83 -11.80 -11.35
N ALA A 39 1.17 -11.12 -10.43
CA ALA A 39 1.59 -9.78 -9.99
C ALA A 39 3.03 -9.78 -9.44
N HIS A 40 3.41 -10.86 -8.73
CA HIS A 40 4.76 -11.05 -8.22
C HIS A 40 5.80 -11.19 -9.34
N GLU A 41 5.54 -12.02 -10.34
CA GLU A 41 6.44 -12.21 -11.48
C GLU A 41 6.60 -10.92 -12.29
N LEU A 42 5.50 -10.18 -12.49
CA LEU A 42 5.55 -8.89 -13.19
C LEU A 42 6.36 -7.86 -12.39
N ALA A 43 6.12 -7.72 -11.09
CA ALA A 43 6.87 -6.82 -10.22
C ALA A 43 8.37 -7.18 -10.21
N MET A 44 8.69 -8.46 -10.08
CA MET A 44 10.07 -8.95 -10.13
C MET A 44 10.75 -8.62 -11.46
N THR A 45 10.05 -8.80 -12.58
CA THR A 45 10.56 -8.48 -13.92
C THR A 45 10.86 -6.99 -14.04
N MET A 46 9.91 -6.13 -13.66
CA MET A 46 10.10 -4.68 -13.70
C MET A 46 11.29 -4.22 -12.84
N ILE A 47 11.40 -4.72 -11.61
CA ILE A 47 12.49 -4.34 -10.72
C ILE A 47 13.84 -4.78 -11.28
N ARG A 48 13.94 -5.98 -11.86
CA ARG A 48 15.18 -6.47 -12.47
C ARG A 48 15.58 -5.69 -13.71
N GLU A 49 14.63 -5.27 -14.52
CA GLU A 49 14.92 -4.37 -15.66
C GLU A 49 15.45 -3.02 -15.17
N VAL A 50 14.81 -2.41 -14.16
CA VAL A 50 15.30 -1.17 -13.55
C VAL A 50 16.71 -1.36 -12.98
N LEU A 51 16.96 -2.45 -12.27
CA LEU A 51 18.28 -2.76 -11.73
C LEU A 51 19.32 -2.93 -12.83
N TYR A 52 18.98 -3.62 -13.90
CA TYR A 52 19.88 -3.82 -15.06
C TYR A 52 20.23 -2.51 -15.77
N GLU A 53 19.22 -1.66 -16.01
CA GLU A 53 19.41 -0.40 -16.74
C GLU A 53 20.05 0.70 -15.89
N THR A 54 19.80 0.72 -14.58
CA THR A 54 20.18 1.86 -13.71
C THR A 54 21.19 1.49 -12.63
N GLY A 55 21.36 0.21 -12.32
CA GLY A 55 22.12 -0.26 -11.16
C GLY A 55 21.41 -0.02 -9.82
N ILE A 56 20.14 0.42 -9.81
CA ILE A 56 19.38 0.74 -8.61
C ILE A 56 18.35 -0.37 -8.38
N THR A 57 18.38 -0.99 -7.20
CA THR A 57 17.35 -1.94 -6.79
C THR A 57 16.13 -1.20 -6.23
N ALA A 58 14.95 -1.85 -6.29
CA ALA A 58 13.72 -1.33 -5.75
C ALA A 58 13.02 -2.38 -4.85
N THR A 59 12.06 -1.92 -4.07
CA THR A 59 11.17 -2.74 -3.26
C THR A 59 9.75 -2.59 -3.80
N ALA A 60 8.97 -3.65 -3.82
CA ALA A 60 7.57 -3.58 -4.21
C ALA A 60 6.63 -4.08 -3.11
N GLY A 61 5.49 -3.41 -3.02
CA GLY A 61 4.31 -3.91 -2.32
C GLY A 61 3.21 -4.21 -3.32
N ILE A 62 2.61 -5.37 -3.22
CA ILE A 62 1.49 -5.81 -4.05
C ILE A 62 0.25 -5.87 -3.15
N GLY A 63 -0.83 -5.25 -3.59
CA GLY A 63 -2.09 -5.23 -2.85
C GLY A 63 -3.29 -5.21 -3.77
N THR A 64 -4.45 -5.57 -3.25
CA THR A 64 -5.74 -5.51 -3.96
C THR A 64 -6.26 -4.07 -4.10
N ASN A 65 -5.65 -3.12 -3.39
CA ASN A 65 -5.91 -1.68 -3.48
C ASN A 65 -4.64 -0.88 -3.15
N LEU A 66 -4.70 0.44 -3.34
CA LEU A 66 -3.56 1.34 -3.14
C LEU A 66 -3.01 1.31 -1.71
N TYR A 67 -3.90 1.26 -0.72
CA TYR A 67 -3.51 1.22 0.69
C TYR A 67 -2.75 -0.06 1.01
N LEU A 68 -3.27 -1.22 0.62
CA LEU A 68 -2.62 -2.51 0.88
C LEU A 68 -1.28 -2.64 0.15
N ALA A 69 -1.19 -2.15 -1.09
CA ALA A 69 0.08 -2.11 -1.83
C ALA A 69 1.13 -1.25 -1.09
N LYS A 70 0.73 -0.04 -0.64
CA LYS A 70 1.64 0.85 0.09
C LYS A 70 2.08 0.27 1.42
N VAL A 71 1.16 -0.29 2.21
CA VAL A 71 1.45 -0.88 3.52
C VAL A 71 2.27 -2.18 3.38
N ALA A 72 2.03 -2.98 2.33
CA ALA A 72 2.88 -4.12 2.01
C ALA A 72 4.33 -3.68 1.79
N MET A 73 4.55 -2.61 1.03
CA MET A 73 5.89 -2.07 0.77
C MET A 73 6.53 -1.48 2.03
N ASP A 74 5.79 -0.63 2.76
CA ASP A 74 6.35 0.17 3.85
C ASP A 74 6.62 -0.65 5.12
N ILE A 75 5.79 -1.66 5.40
CA ILE A 75 5.88 -2.44 6.62
C ILE A 75 6.38 -3.86 6.33
N VAL A 76 5.65 -4.63 5.50
CA VAL A 76 5.92 -6.06 5.35
C VAL A 76 7.20 -6.34 4.60
N ALA A 77 7.46 -5.63 3.49
CA ALA A 77 8.63 -5.86 2.66
C ALA A 77 9.95 -5.57 3.39
N LYS A 78 9.95 -4.72 4.42
CA LYS A 78 11.13 -4.48 5.26
C LYS A 78 11.58 -5.73 6.03
N HIS A 79 10.67 -6.64 6.31
CA HIS A 79 10.93 -7.88 7.04
C HIS A 79 11.08 -9.10 6.13
N VAL A 80 10.84 -8.96 4.81
CA VAL A 80 11.09 -10.00 3.84
C VAL A 80 12.59 -10.09 3.56
N LEU A 81 13.11 -11.31 3.49
CA LEU A 81 14.48 -11.52 3.07
C LEU A 81 14.65 -11.08 1.62
N ALA A 82 15.69 -10.26 1.37
CA ALA A 82 16.04 -9.88 0.02
C ALA A 82 16.50 -11.09 -0.78
N ASP A 83 16.17 -11.13 -2.07
CA ASP A 83 16.76 -12.10 -2.96
C ASP A 83 18.25 -11.80 -3.25
N LYS A 84 18.88 -12.61 -4.11
CA LYS A 84 20.30 -12.44 -4.47
C LYS A 84 20.63 -11.07 -5.09
N ASP A 85 19.64 -10.39 -5.64
CA ASP A 85 19.76 -9.09 -6.32
C ASP A 85 19.35 -7.93 -5.40
N GLY A 86 19.04 -8.22 -4.12
CA GLY A 86 18.63 -7.24 -3.12
C GLY A 86 17.14 -6.87 -3.20
N VAL A 87 16.35 -7.54 -4.04
CA VAL A 87 14.92 -7.26 -4.25
C VAL A 87 14.08 -7.80 -3.10
N ARG A 88 13.13 -6.99 -2.67
CA ARG A 88 12.12 -7.37 -1.68
C ARG A 88 10.73 -7.09 -2.24
N ILE A 89 9.88 -8.11 -2.19
CA ILE A 89 8.47 -8.00 -2.60
C ILE A 89 7.60 -8.55 -1.48
N ALA A 90 6.56 -7.81 -1.11
CA ALA A 90 5.54 -8.25 -0.17
C ALA A 90 4.16 -8.15 -0.80
N GLU A 91 3.26 -9.04 -0.40
CA GLU A 91 1.91 -9.13 -0.95
C GLU A 91 0.88 -9.18 0.17
N LEU A 92 -0.12 -8.29 0.09
CA LEU A 92 -1.25 -8.24 1.00
C LEU A 92 -2.58 -8.26 0.24
N ASP A 93 -3.46 -9.11 0.68
CA ASP A 93 -4.90 -8.96 0.54
C ASP A 93 -5.49 -8.53 1.89
N GLU A 94 -6.79 -8.27 1.96
CA GLU A 94 -7.48 -7.80 3.16
C GLU A 94 -7.36 -8.80 4.32
N MET A 95 -7.35 -10.10 4.04
CA MET A 95 -7.24 -11.14 5.07
C MET A 95 -5.82 -11.21 5.63
N LYS A 96 -4.81 -11.26 4.76
CA LYS A 96 -3.40 -11.25 5.17
C LYS A 96 -3.04 -9.97 5.93
N TYR A 97 -3.58 -8.82 5.49
CA TYR A 97 -3.43 -7.56 6.20
C TYR A 97 -3.92 -7.69 7.65
N ARG A 98 -5.12 -8.21 7.86
CA ARG A 98 -5.68 -8.39 9.20
C ARG A 98 -4.88 -9.37 10.03
N GLU A 99 -4.46 -10.49 9.44
CA GLU A 99 -3.66 -11.51 10.13
C GLU A 99 -2.30 -10.97 10.58
N LEU A 100 -1.63 -10.22 9.71
CA LEU A 100 -0.24 -9.81 9.93
C LEU A 100 -0.12 -8.46 10.64
N LEU A 101 -1.03 -7.51 10.37
CA LEU A 101 -0.83 -6.12 10.72
C LEU A 101 -1.89 -5.53 11.68
N TRP A 102 -2.96 -6.23 11.99
CA TRP A 102 -3.94 -5.71 12.96
C TRP A 102 -3.35 -5.48 14.36
N CYS A 103 -2.30 -6.21 14.73
CA CYS A 103 -1.59 -6.03 16.00
C CYS A 103 -0.27 -5.25 15.85
N HIS A 104 0.04 -4.74 14.65
CA HIS A 104 1.28 -3.99 14.40
C HIS A 104 1.29 -2.66 15.15
N THR A 105 2.44 -2.30 15.66
CA THR A 105 2.73 -1.01 16.32
C THR A 105 4.11 -0.53 15.90
N PRO A 106 4.29 0.80 15.80
CA PRO A 106 3.36 1.88 16.11
C PRO A 106 2.38 2.14 14.96
N LEU A 107 1.24 2.76 15.27
CA LEU A 107 0.25 3.18 14.25
C LEU A 107 0.81 4.14 13.19
N THR A 108 1.87 4.87 13.52
CA THR A 108 2.51 5.83 12.61
C THR A 108 3.26 5.20 11.46
N ASP A 109 3.45 3.88 11.46
CA ASP A 109 4.03 3.15 10.33
C ASP A 109 3.04 2.99 9.17
N PHE A 110 1.74 3.11 9.46
CA PHE A 110 0.71 2.99 8.44
C PHE A 110 0.56 4.26 7.63
N TRP A 111 0.40 4.10 6.34
CA TRP A 111 0.21 5.19 5.39
C TRP A 111 -0.95 6.10 5.78
N GLY A 112 -0.72 7.41 5.74
CA GLY A 112 -1.72 8.43 6.09
C GLY A 112 -1.93 8.66 7.58
N LEU A 113 -1.25 7.91 8.48
CA LEU A 113 -1.44 7.93 9.93
C LEU A 113 -0.28 8.66 10.63
N GLY A 114 -0.40 9.97 10.78
CA GLY A 114 0.59 10.77 11.50
C GLY A 114 0.40 10.75 13.02
N GLY A 115 1.43 11.21 13.75
CA GLY A 115 1.44 11.23 15.21
C GLY A 115 0.25 11.94 15.87
N GLY A 116 -0.30 12.99 15.24
CA GLY A 116 -1.49 13.67 15.76
C GLY A 116 -2.76 12.81 15.70
N THR A 117 -2.93 12.02 14.66
CA THR A 117 -4.05 11.06 14.54
C THR A 117 -3.85 9.91 15.52
N ALA A 118 -2.64 9.35 15.58
CA ALA A 118 -2.29 8.28 16.52
C ALA A 118 -2.57 8.68 17.99
N ALA A 119 -2.21 9.90 18.38
CA ALA A 119 -2.47 10.41 19.73
C ALA A 119 -3.98 10.52 20.03
N ARG A 120 -4.80 10.93 19.04
CA ARG A 120 -6.27 11.04 19.24
C ARG A 120 -6.93 9.67 19.40
N VAL A 121 -6.54 8.67 18.60
CA VAL A 121 -7.09 7.32 18.74
C VAL A 121 -6.56 6.61 19.98
N ALA A 122 -5.33 6.91 20.43
CA ALA A 122 -4.80 6.42 21.70
C ALA A 122 -5.62 6.92 22.91
N ALA A 123 -6.17 8.15 22.85
CA ALA A 123 -7.10 8.66 23.86
C ALA A 123 -8.43 7.86 23.93
N LEU A 124 -8.73 7.08 22.89
CA LEU A 124 -9.86 6.14 22.86
C LEU A 124 -9.42 4.69 23.18
N ASN A 125 -8.22 4.51 23.69
CA ASN A 125 -7.57 3.20 23.93
C ASN A 125 -7.36 2.36 22.66
N CYS A 126 -7.22 2.99 21.49
CA CYS A 126 -6.88 2.33 20.23
C CYS A 126 -5.39 2.54 19.94
N TYR A 127 -4.62 1.46 19.99
CA TYR A 127 -3.18 1.46 19.76
C TYR A 127 -2.77 0.70 18.50
N THR A 128 -3.72 -0.03 17.90
CA THR A 128 -3.52 -0.85 16.72
C THR A 128 -4.65 -0.65 15.71
N MET A 129 -4.42 -1.01 14.44
CA MET A 129 -5.48 -0.99 13.43
C MET A 129 -6.64 -1.93 13.79
N GLY A 130 -6.34 -3.06 14.41
CA GLY A 130 -7.36 -3.97 14.93
C GLY A 130 -8.21 -3.36 16.04
N ASP A 131 -7.67 -2.47 16.90
CA ASP A 131 -8.47 -1.75 17.91
C ASP A 131 -9.43 -0.77 17.25
N ILE A 132 -8.94 -0.03 16.22
CA ILE A 132 -9.75 0.91 15.46
C ILE A 132 -10.89 0.17 14.75
N ALA A 133 -10.58 -0.95 14.06
CA ALA A 133 -11.57 -1.78 13.39
C ALA A 133 -12.65 -2.31 14.37
N ARG A 134 -12.25 -2.79 15.55
CA ARG A 134 -13.20 -3.23 16.58
C ARG A 134 -14.04 -2.09 17.12
N LEU A 135 -13.43 -0.94 17.41
CA LEU A 135 -14.16 0.23 17.89
C LEU A 135 -15.19 0.71 16.86
N SER A 136 -14.88 0.67 15.56
CA SER A 136 -15.80 1.07 14.51
C SER A 136 -17.08 0.23 14.47
N THR A 137 -17.01 -1.04 14.85
CA THR A 137 -18.21 -1.91 14.92
C THR A 137 -19.02 -1.74 16.20
N ILE A 138 -18.41 -1.25 17.28
CA ILE A 138 -19.07 -1.07 18.58
C ILE A 138 -19.67 0.34 18.68
N ASN A 139 -18.90 1.36 18.33
CA ASN A 139 -19.29 2.76 18.43
C ASN A 139 -18.41 3.64 17.55
N GLU A 140 -18.72 3.74 16.27
CA GLU A 140 -17.99 4.56 15.31
C GLU A 140 -18.06 6.06 15.60
N ASP A 141 -19.15 6.53 16.28
CA ASP A 141 -19.32 7.94 16.66
C ASP A 141 -18.14 8.47 17.48
N LEU A 142 -17.48 7.62 18.27
CA LEU A 142 -16.31 8.02 19.03
C LEU A 142 -15.14 8.40 18.12
N LEU A 143 -14.95 7.66 17.02
CA LEU A 143 -13.92 7.95 16.02
C LEU A 143 -14.26 9.24 15.27
N TYR A 144 -15.52 9.43 14.87
CA TYR A 144 -15.95 10.66 14.21
C TYR A 144 -15.84 11.90 15.11
N LYS A 145 -16.15 11.77 16.40
CA LYS A 145 -15.96 12.86 17.38
C LYS A 145 -14.49 13.24 17.57
N ALA A 146 -13.59 12.24 17.54
CA ALA A 146 -12.17 12.47 17.74
C ALA A 146 -11.47 13.01 16.47
N LEU A 147 -11.88 12.55 15.29
CA LEU A 147 -11.14 12.75 14.03
C LEU A 147 -11.90 13.55 12.98
N GLY A 148 -13.21 13.76 13.14
CA GLY A 148 -14.08 14.34 12.13
C GLY A 148 -14.15 13.43 10.89
N VAL A 149 -14.20 14.04 9.71
CA VAL A 149 -14.28 13.33 8.42
C VAL A 149 -13.11 12.38 8.15
N LYS A 150 -11.99 12.56 8.82
CA LYS A 150 -10.84 11.63 8.71
C LYS A 150 -11.10 10.26 9.36
N ALA A 151 -12.17 10.13 10.14
CA ALA A 151 -12.54 8.85 10.72
C ALA A 151 -12.94 7.84 9.66
N GLU A 152 -13.64 8.27 8.60
CA GLU A 152 -14.11 7.40 7.53
C GLU A 152 -12.95 6.65 6.87
N ILE A 153 -11.98 7.38 6.32
CA ILE A 153 -10.83 6.75 5.67
C ILE A 153 -9.99 5.91 6.64
N LEU A 154 -9.90 6.32 7.91
CA LEU A 154 -9.18 5.54 8.91
C LEU A 154 -9.90 4.23 9.24
N ILE A 155 -11.22 4.23 9.31
CA ILE A 155 -12.02 3.01 9.50
C ILE A 155 -11.84 2.09 8.29
N ASP A 156 -11.95 2.62 7.07
CA ASP A 156 -11.73 1.87 5.84
C ASP A 156 -10.34 1.22 5.84
N HIS A 157 -9.30 1.99 6.10
CA HIS A 157 -7.93 1.49 6.19
C HIS A 157 -7.76 0.44 7.31
N ALA A 158 -8.44 0.60 8.45
CA ALA A 158 -8.37 -0.40 9.51
C ALA A 158 -8.96 -1.76 9.09
N TRP A 159 -9.91 -1.76 8.16
CA TRP A 159 -10.44 -2.96 7.54
C TRP A 159 -9.66 -3.44 6.31
N GLY A 160 -8.68 -2.68 5.85
CA GLY A 160 -7.89 -2.97 4.65
C GLY A 160 -8.58 -2.53 3.36
N TRP A 161 -9.50 -1.58 3.44
CA TRP A 161 -10.22 -1.03 2.30
C TRP A 161 -9.66 0.34 1.91
N GLU A 162 -9.62 0.64 0.59
CA GLU A 162 -9.28 1.94 0.03
C GLU A 162 -10.18 2.20 -1.18
N PRO A 163 -11.04 3.23 -1.12
CA PRO A 163 -11.95 3.53 -2.21
C PRO A 163 -11.30 4.23 -3.41
N THR A 164 -10.09 4.78 -3.22
CA THR A 164 -9.39 5.53 -4.27
C THR A 164 -8.79 4.58 -5.30
N GLU A 165 -9.06 4.82 -6.57
CA GLU A 165 -8.45 4.14 -7.70
C GLU A 165 -7.48 5.05 -8.43
N ILE A 166 -6.43 4.50 -9.06
CA ILE A 166 -5.43 5.28 -9.81
C ILE A 166 -6.12 6.16 -10.88
N ALA A 167 -7.11 5.62 -11.57
CA ALA A 167 -7.87 6.37 -12.59
C ALA A 167 -8.61 7.60 -12.05
N THR A 168 -8.88 7.67 -10.75
CA THR A 168 -9.58 8.80 -10.10
C THR A 168 -8.65 9.83 -9.49
N ILE A 169 -7.36 9.51 -9.36
CA ILE A 169 -6.34 10.45 -8.85
C ILE A 169 -5.99 11.44 -9.97
N LYS A 170 -6.28 12.71 -9.73
CA LYS A 170 -5.97 13.80 -10.66
C LYS A 170 -4.78 14.63 -10.21
#